data_bc73eec488eb993851cb0c5c70acb9c4
#
_entry.id   bc73eec488eb993851cb0c5c70acb9c4
#
_cell.length_a   1.000
_cell.length_b   1.000
_cell.length_c   1.000
_cell.angle_alpha   90.00
_cell.angle_beta   90.00
_cell.angle_gamma   90.00
#
_symmetry.space_group_name_H-M   'P 1'
#
loop_
_entity.id
_entity.type
_entity.pdbx_description
1 polymer ?
#
loop_
_entity_poly.entity_id
_entity_poly.type
_entity_poly.pdbx_seq_one_letter_code
_entity_poly.pdbx_strand_id
1 'polypeptide(L)'
;SILILIFCGILFAINVFRGEKISSAFMFAVALAVAAIPEALSSIVTIVLSFGTQKMAKEHAIIRKLQAVEGLGSVSVICSDKTGTLTQNKMTVEDYYIDGKRISAAAIDAADPAQRCLLDYSILCNDSTNENGVEIGDPTETALINLGSRCGIEAADVRNLYPREGELPFDSDRKM
;
A
#
# COMPACT_ATOMS: atom_id res chain seq x y z
N SER A 1 -37.52 14.41 -9.16
CA SER A 1 -38.45 14.32 -8.00
C SER A 1 -39.57 15.38 -8.07
N ILE A 2 -39.28 16.69 -8.20
CA ILE A 2 -40.30 17.75 -8.23
C ILE A 2 -41.25 17.59 -9.43
N LEU A 3 -40.77 17.27 -10.62
CA LEU A 3 -41.58 17.03 -11.82
C LEU A 3 -42.59 15.90 -11.62
N ILE A 4 -42.20 14.82 -10.94
CA ILE A 4 -43.06 13.68 -10.63
C ILE A 4 -44.19 14.10 -9.68
N LEU A 5 -43.86 14.87 -8.64
CA LEU A 5 -44.87 15.37 -7.70
C LEU A 5 -45.88 16.31 -8.40
N ILE A 6 -45.41 17.18 -9.27
CA ILE A 6 -46.28 18.06 -10.09
C ILE A 6 -47.20 17.21 -10.99
N PHE A 7 -46.63 16.20 -11.66
CA PHE A 7 -47.38 15.30 -12.52
C PHE A 7 -48.44 14.51 -11.77
N CYS A 8 -48.09 13.93 -10.60
CA CYS A 8 -49.04 13.26 -9.71
C CYS A 8 -50.16 14.23 -9.23
N GLY A 9 -49.82 15.46 -8.88
CA GLY A 9 -50.80 16.46 -8.51
C GLY A 9 -51.78 16.83 -9.64
N ILE A 10 -51.27 16.96 -10.86
CA ILE A 10 -52.11 17.20 -12.05
C ILE A 10 -53.05 16.01 -12.29
N LEU A 11 -52.54 14.78 -12.22
CA LEU A 11 -53.37 13.58 -12.42
C LEU A 11 -54.42 13.44 -11.32
N PHE A 12 -54.07 13.72 -10.06
CA PHE A 12 -55.02 13.75 -8.98
C PHE A 12 -56.18 14.73 -9.27
N ALA A 13 -55.84 15.97 -9.63
CA ALA A 13 -56.83 17.01 -9.96
C ALA A 13 -57.74 16.55 -11.11
N ILE A 14 -57.17 16.02 -12.20
CA ILE A 14 -57.94 15.51 -13.36
C ILE A 14 -58.94 14.43 -12.93
N ASN A 15 -58.51 13.46 -12.11
CA ASN A 15 -59.41 12.38 -11.66
C ASN A 15 -60.54 12.90 -10.77
N VAL A 16 -60.28 13.86 -9.89
CA VAL A 16 -61.29 14.51 -9.08
C VAL A 16 -62.30 15.28 -9.97
N PHE A 17 -61.81 16.04 -10.99
CA PHE A 17 -62.68 16.72 -11.94
C PHE A 17 -63.54 15.77 -12.80
N ARG A 18 -63.09 14.57 -13.03
CA ARG A 18 -63.84 13.51 -13.74
C ARG A 18 -64.92 12.86 -12.87
N GLY A 19 -65.05 13.26 -11.59
CA GLY A 19 -66.07 12.74 -10.68
C GLY A 19 -65.67 11.46 -9.93
N GLU A 20 -64.40 11.08 -9.98
CA GLU A 20 -63.88 9.98 -9.19
C GLU A 20 -63.92 10.30 -7.67
N LYS A 21 -64.09 9.29 -6.83
CA LYS A 21 -64.03 9.51 -5.39
C LYS A 21 -62.65 10.02 -5.00
N ILE A 22 -62.59 11.06 -4.18
CA ILE A 22 -61.32 11.68 -3.73
C ILE A 22 -60.33 10.64 -3.16
N SER A 23 -60.82 9.65 -2.40
CA SER A 23 -60.01 8.59 -1.86
C SER A 23 -59.33 7.73 -2.95
N SER A 24 -60.08 7.40 -4.02
CA SER A 24 -59.57 6.61 -5.14
C SER A 24 -58.53 7.38 -5.95
N ALA A 25 -58.82 8.66 -6.23
CA ALA A 25 -57.92 9.56 -6.94
C ALA A 25 -56.62 9.79 -6.16
N PHE A 26 -56.68 9.91 -4.83
CA PHE A 26 -55.52 10.03 -3.96
C PHE A 26 -54.69 8.76 -3.93
N MET A 27 -55.31 7.60 -3.74
CA MET A 27 -54.61 6.33 -3.77
C MET A 27 -53.90 6.07 -5.08
N PHE A 28 -54.54 6.43 -6.20
CA PHE A 28 -53.91 6.32 -7.53
C PHE A 28 -52.68 7.22 -7.65
N ALA A 29 -52.80 8.50 -7.22
CA ALA A 29 -51.67 9.43 -7.27
C ALA A 29 -50.50 8.98 -6.40
N VAL A 30 -50.79 8.45 -5.20
CA VAL A 30 -49.75 7.89 -4.29
C VAL A 30 -49.08 6.66 -4.90
N ALA A 31 -49.88 5.71 -5.45
CA ALA A 31 -49.35 4.54 -6.11
C ALA A 31 -48.41 4.89 -7.27
N LEU A 32 -48.79 5.91 -8.08
CA LEU A 32 -47.94 6.39 -9.15
C LEU A 32 -46.65 7.05 -8.67
N ALA A 33 -46.74 7.86 -7.59
CA ALA A 33 -45.58 8.48 -6.96
C ALA A 33 -44.59 7.46 -6.43
N VAL A 34 -45.07 6.39 -5.80
CA VAL A 34 -44.23 5.28 -5.31
C VAL A 34 -43.62 4.51 -6.48
N ALA A 35 -44.40 4.17 -7.53
CA ALA A 35 -43.92 3.48 -8.71
C ALA A 35 -42.86 4.29 -9.50
N ALA A 36 -42.86 5.61 -9.37
CA ALA A 36 -41.86 6.47 -9.99
C ALA A 36 -40.52 6.54 -9.23
N ILE A 37 -40.44 5.95 -8.05
CA ILE A 37 -39.18 5.82 -7.31
C ILE A 37 -38.39 4.67 -7.96
N PRO A 38 -37.18 4.92 -8.50
CA PRO A 38 -36.39 3.86 -9.13
C PRO A 38 -35.83 2.92 -8.05
N GLU A 39 -36.54 1.84 -7.74
CA GLU A 39 -36.11 0.83 -6.77
C GLU A 39 -34.78 0.19 -7.13
N ALA A 40 -34.45 0.16 -8.42
CA ALA A 40 -33.18 -0.37 -8.92
C ALA A 40 -31.98 0.55 -8.63
N LEU A 41 -32.17 1.80 -8.17
CA LEU A 41 -31.07 2.76 -8.01
C LEU A 41 -30.02 2.25 -7.03
N SER A 42 -30.42 1.73 -5.87
CA SER A 42 -29.49 1.20 -4.85
C SER A 42 -28.73 -0.03 -5.38
N SER A 43 -29.38 -0.89 -6.15
CA SER A 43 -28.75 -2.04 -6.78
C SER A 43 -27.73 -1.62 -7.84
N ILE A 44 -28.07 -0.65 -8.67
CA ILE A 44 -27.15 -0.10 -9.69
C ILE A 44 -25.90 0.51 -9.02
N VAL A 45 -26.08 1.32 -7.96
CA VAL A 45 -24.95 1.90 -7.21
C VAL A 45 -24.04 0.80 -6.67
N THR A 46 -24.61 -0.23 -6.05
CA THR A 46 -23.84 -1.36 -5.51
C THR A 46 -23.07 -2.09 -6.61
N ILE A 47 -23.66 -2.33 -7.76
CA ILE A 47 -23.00 -2.96 -8.91
C ILE A 47 -21.84 -2.11 -9.41
N VAL A 48 -22.05 -0.80 -9.58
CA VAL A 48 -20.99 0.12 -10.03
C VAL A 48 -19.83 0.16 -9.05
N LEU A 49 -20.12 0.25 -7.74
CA LEU A 49 -19.09 0.21 -6.70
C LEU A 49 -18.34 -1.12 -6.67
N SER A 50 -19.03 -2.24 -6.94
CA SER A 50 -18.40 -3.56 -7.08
C SER A 50 -17.40 -3.62 -8.22
N PHE A 51 -17.75 -3.08 -9.40
CA PHE A 51 -16.82 -2.99 -10.52
C PHE A 51 -15.62 -2.09 -10.20
N GLY A 52 -15.84 -0.97 -9.52
CA GLY A 52 -14.77 -0.10 -9.03
C GLY A 52 -13.81 -0.83 -8.09
N THR A 53 -14.36 -1.55 -7.12
CA THR A 53 -13.58 -2.36 -6.16
C THR A 53 -12.79 -3.46 -6.88
N GLN A 54 -13.40 -4.16 -7.85
CA GLN A 54 -12.72 -5.19 -8.62
C GLN A 54 -11.54 -4.63 -9.43
N LYS A 55 -11.71 -3.46 -10.03
CA LYS A 55 -10.62 -2.79 -10.75
C LYS A 55 -9.48 -2.40 -9.81
N MET A 56 -9.80 -1.86 -8.64
CA MET A 56 -8.81 -1.48 -7.63
C MET A 56 -8.08 -2.70 -7.07
N ALA A 57 -8.77 -3.82 -6.86
CA ALA A 57 -8.15 -5.06 -6.42
C ALA A 57 -7.12 -5.60 -7.42
N LYS A 58 -7.34 -5.42 -8.73
CA LYS A 58 -6.35 -5.76 -9.77
C LYS A 58 -5.08 -4.91 -9.68
N GLU A 59 -5.20 -3.69 -9.16
CA GLU A 59 -4.07 -2.78 -8.89
C GLU A 59 -3.54 -2.94 -7.45
N HIS A 60 -3.78 -4.10 -6.83
CA HIS A 60 -3.33 -4.45 -5.48
C HIS A 60 -3.88 -3.55 -4.34
N ALA A 61 -4.93 -2.77 -4.59
CA ALA A 61 -5.58 -1.98 -3.55
C ALA A 61 -6.57 -2.85 -2.74
N ILE A 62 -6.47 -2.78 -1.40
CA ILE A 62 -7.35 -3.52 -0.50
C ILE A 62 -8.49 -2.61 -0.03
N ILE A 63 -9.70 -2.90 -0.49
CA ILE A 63 -10.91 -2.17 -0.12
C ILE A 63 -11.68 -2.98 0.94
N ARG A 64 -11.83 -2.42 2.12
CA ARG A 64 -12.57 -3.06 3.23
C ARG A 64 -14.05 -2.71 3.26
N LYS A 65 -14.45 -1.58 2.68
CA LYS A 65 -15.85 -1.11 2.64
C LYS A 65 -16.15 -0.54 1.26
N LEU A 66 -17.23 -1.00 0.64
CA LEU A 66 -17.66 -0.55 -0.69
C LEU A 66 -17.88 0.98 -0.76
N GLN A 67 -18.45 1.57 0.30
CA GLN A 67 -18.69 3.02 0.35
C GLN A 67 -17.39 3.85 0.32
N ALA A 68 -16.25 3.26 0.74
CA ALA A 68 -14.97 3.95 0.69
C ALA A 68 -14.52 4.25 -0.75
N VAL A 69 -14.95 3.45 -1.72
CA VAL A 69 -14.62 3.65 -3.15
C VAL A 69 -15.19 4.97 -3.67
N GLU A 70 -16.42 5.32 -3.26
CA GLU A 70 -17.07 6.58 -3.66
C GLU A 70 -16.30 7.79 -3.12
N GLY A 71 -15.82 7.70 -1.85
CA GLY A 71 -15.07 8.78 -1.22
C GLY A 71 -13.70 9.06 -1.81
N LEU A 72 -13.08 8.08 -2.49
CA LEU A 72 -11.73 8.22 -3.02
C LEU A 72 -11.59 9.31 -4.08
N GLY A 73 -12.65 9.57 -4.85
CA GLY A 73 -12.67 10.63 -5.87
C GLY A 73 -12.69 12.07 -5.30
N SER A 74 -12.92 12.23 -3.99
CA SER A 74 -13.07 13.52 -3.33
C SER A 74 -12.14 13.72 -2.13
N VAL A 75 -11.09 12.88 -2.00
CA VAL A 75 -10.11 13.04 -0.91
C VAL A 75 -9.30 14.31 -1.09
N SER A 76 -9.12 15.07 -0.01
CA SER A 76 -8.29 16.28 0.04
C SER A 76 -6.92 16.04 0.69
N VAL A 77 -6.74 14.91 1.38
CA VAL A 77 -5.51 14.56 2.08
C VAL A 77 -5.14 13.12 1.76
N ILE A 78 -3.89 12.90 1.38
CA ILE A 78 -3.31 11.57 1.16
C ILE A 78 -2.23 11.37 2.21
N CYS A 79 -2.41 10.35 3.07
CA CYS A 79 -1.41 9.92 4.03
C CYS A 79 -0.65 8.72 3.45
N SER A 80 0.65 8.88 3.27
CA SER A 80 1.50 7.81 2.74
C SER A 80 2.53 7.40 3.77
N ASP A 81 2.72 6.09 3.95
CA ASP A 81 3.86 5.58 4.70
C ASP A 81 5.14 5.76 3.86
N LYS A 82 6.29 5.92 4.53
CA LYS A 82 7.56 6.10 3.85
C LYS A 82 8.10 4.75 3.34
N THR A 83 8.21 3.79 4.24
CA THR A 83 8.97 2.56 3.98
C THR A 83 8.16 1.57 3.13
N GLY A 84 8.70 1.17 1.99
CA GLY A 84 8.03 0.25 1.07
C GLY A 84 6.89 0.87 0.24
N THR A 85 6.60 2.17 0.43
CA THR A 85 5.59 2.92 -0.33
C THR A 85 6.24 4.04 -1.14
N LEU A 86 6.90 4.99 -0.46
CA LEU A 86 7.68 6.06 -1.10
C LEU A 86 9.11 5.62 -1.39
N THR A 87 9.57 4.57 -0.76
CA THR A 87 10.89 3.95 -0.95
C THR A 87 10.73 2.49 -1.35
N GLN A 88 11.76 1.92 -1.95
CA GLN A 88 11.78 0.52 -2.40
C GLN A 88 12.03 -0.49 -1.27
N ASN A 89 12.10 -0.04 -0.02
CA ASN A 89 12.56 -0.84 1.12
C ASN A 89 13.92 -1.53 0.86
N LYS A 90 14.78 -0.82 0.14
CA LYS A 90 16.13 -1.27 -0.20
C LYS A 90 17.14 -0.25 0.30
N MET A 91 18.16 -0.75 0.98
CA MET A 91 19.27 0.07 1.47
C MET A 91 20.48 -0.14 0.56
N THR A 92 21.31 0.89 0.46
CA THR A 92 22.58 0.85 -0.28
C THR A 92 23.61 1.60 0.55
N VAL A 93 24.79 1.01 0.67
CA VAL A 93 25.92 1.70 1.33
C VAL A 93 26.45 2.76 0.39
N GLU A 94 26.45 4.01 0.84
CA GLU A 94 26.97 5.15 0.09
C GLU A 94 28.43 5.45 0.45
N ASP A 95 28.71 5.48 1.77
CA ASP A 95 30.01 5.84 2.29
C ASP A 95 30.38 5.05 3.53
N TYR A 96 31.69 4.90 3.76
CA TYR A 96 32.30 4.47 5.01
C TYR A 96 33.13 5.57 5.64
N TYR A 97 33.30 5.49 6.96
CA TYR A 97 34.22 6.35 7.71
C TYR A 97 35.29 5.46 8.35
N ILE A 98 36.55 5.61 7.89
CA ILE A 98 37.67 4.80 8.32
C ILE A 98 38.85 5.74 8.60
N ASP A 99 39.53 5.57 9.74
CA ASP A 99 40.73 6.31 10.12
C ASP A 99 40.60 7.84 9.95
N GLY A 100 39.47 8.40 10.34
CA GLY A 100 39.21 9.82 10.24
C GLY A 100 38.85 10.31 8.84
N LYS A 101 38.65 9.43 7.87
CA LYS A 101 38.33 9.76 6.47
C LYS A 101 37.01 9.14 6.05
N ARG A 102 36.25 9.91 5.26
CA ARG A 102 35.07 9.41 4.56
C ARG A 102 35.49 8.84 3.22
N ILE A 103 35.11 7.60 2.95
CA ILE A 103 35.40 6.86 1.73
C ILE A 103 34.08 6.46 1.10
N SER A 104 33.87 6.85 -0.17
CA SER A 104 32.70 6.41 -0.92
C SER A 104 32.72 4.91 -1.15
N ALA A 105 31.57 4.26 -1.08
CA ALA A 105 31.40 2.86 -1.38
C ALA A 105 31.88 2.46 -2.79
N ALA A 106 31.89 3.40 -3.73
CA ALA A 106 32.44 3.22 -5.08
C ALA A 106 33.96 3.25 -5.13
N ALA A 107 34.64 3.85 -4.13
CA ALA A 107 36.08 4.04 -4.05
C ALA A 107 36.74 3.12 -3.02
N ILE A 108 35.98 2.19 -2.43
CA ILE A 108 36.49 1.26 -1.42
C ILE A 108 37.46 0.28 -2.08
N ASP A 109 38.60 0.06 -1.44
CA ASP A 109 39.65 -0.84 -1.93
C ASP A 109 39.79 -2.05 -1.00
N ALA A 110 39.37 -3.21 -1.47
CA ALA A 110 39.47 -4.45 -0.71
C ALA A 110 40.94 -4.97 -0.56
N ALA A 111 41.91 -4.37 -1.25
CA ALA A 111 43.31 -4.66 -1.05
C ALA A 111 43.94 -3.88 0.11
N ASP A 112 43.34 -2.77 0.52
CA ASP A 112 43.73 -2.04 1.72
C ASP A 112 43.31 -2.81 2.98
N PRO A 113 44.24 -3.16 3.89
CA PRO A 113 43.93 -3.99 5.06
C PRO A 113 42.86 -3.39 5.99
N ALA A 114 42.84 -2.08 6.16
CA ALA A 114 41.86 -1.42 7.06
C ALA A 114 40.46 -1.45 6.45
N GLN A 115 40.35 -1.19 5.14
CA GLN A 115 39.08 -1.23 4.41
C GLN A 115 38.57 -2.68 4.28
N ARG A 116 39.48 -3.63 4.04
CA ARG A 116 39.16 -5.06 4.02
C ARG A 116 38.61 -5.54 5.36
N CYS A 117 39.25 -5.17 6.45
CA CYS A 117 38.83 -5.53 7.81
C CYS A 117 37.41 -5.00 8.09
N LEU A 118 37.09 -3.75 7.66
CA LEU A 118 35.75 -3.19 7.82
C LEU A 118 34.70 -3.96 7.01
N LEU A 119 35.02 -4.35 5.76
CA LEU A 119 34.13 -5.17 4.93
C LEU A 119 33.88 -6.54 5.55
N ASP A 120 34.95 -7.21 6.05
CA ASP A 120 34.81 -8.51 6.70
C ASP A 120 33.93 -8.41 7.97
N TYR A 121 34.12 -7.40 8.82
CA TYR A 121 33.26 -7.19 9.98
C TYR A 121 31.82 -6.85 9.59
N SER A 122 31.60 -6.10 8.52
CA SER A 122 30.27 -5.81 8.00
C SER A 122 29.53 -7.09 7.59
N ILE A 123 30.25 -8.11 7.11
CA ILE A 123 29.71 -9.42 6.74
C ILE A 123 29.51 -10.31 7.97
N LEU A 124 30.46 -10.32 8.90
CA LEU A 124 30.44 -11.20 10.07
C LEU A 124 29.40 -10.81 11.12
N CYS A 125 29.11 -9.50 11.24
CA CYS A 125 28.20 -8.96 12.25
C CYS A 125 26.74 -8.89 11.75
N ASN A 126 26.35 -9.70 10.79
CA ASN A 126 24.96 -9.80 10.32
C ASN A 126 24.58 -11.22 9.88
N ASP A 127 23.28 -11.46 9.72
CA ASP A 127 22.72 -12.77 9.37
C ASP A 127 22.12 -12.81 7.96
N SER A 128 22.12 -11.70 7.26
CA SER A 128 21.57 -11.61 5.90
C SER A 128 22.36 -12.41 4.90
N THR A 129 21.70 -12.90 3.87
CA THR A 129 22.32 -13.63 2.75
C THR A 129 21.86 -13.05 1.42
N ASN A 130 22.71 -13.19 0.41
CA ASN A 130 22.34 -12.94 -0.98
C ASN A 130 22.86 -14.12 -1.81
N GLU A 131 21.97 -15.03 -2.18
CA GLU A 131 22.28 -16.18 -3.01
C GLU A 131 21.57 -16.06 -4.35
N ASN A 132 22.35 -15.99 -5.43
CA ASN A 132 21.84 -15.89 -6.81
C ASN A 132 20.85 -14.72 -7.02
N GLY A 133 21.04 -13.61 -6.31
CA GLY A 133 20.16 -12.44 -6.39
C GLY A 133 18.90 -12.52 -5.52
N VAL A 134 18.75 -13.59 -4.73
CA VAL A 134 17.71 -13.70 -3.71
C VAL A 134 18.26 -13.18 -2.39
N GLU A 135 17.78 -12.02 -1.98
CA GLU A 135 18.17 -11.35 -0.74
C GLU A 135 17.26 -11.81 0.40
N ILE A 136 17.84 -12.29 1.50
CA ILE A 136 17.12 -12.72 2.71
C ILE A 136 17.76 -12.03 3.91
N GLY A 137 16.96 -11.29 4.68
CA GLY A 137 17.38 -10.59 5.89
C GLY A 137 16.92 -9.14 5.95
N ASP A 138 17.46 -8.39 6.92
CA ASP A 138 17.18 -6.96 7.06
C ASP A 138 17.79 -6.17 5.89
N PRO A 139 17.08 -5.18 5.33
CA PRO A 139 17.60 -4.37 4.21
C PRO A 139 18.95 -3.68 4.50
N THR A 140 19.19 -3.28 5.75
CA THR A 140 20.47 -2.65 6.15
C THR A 140 21.61 -3.65 6.09
N GLU A 141 21.39 -4.84 6.64
CA GLU A 141 22.38 -5.93 6.61
C GLU A 141 22.65 -6.42 5.18
N THR A 142 21.58 -6.59 4.39
CA THR A 142 21.68 -7.00 2.98
C THR A 142 22.51 -6.02 2.17
N ALA A 143 22.41 -4.71 2.47
CA ALA A 143 23.23 -3.68 1.82
C ALA A 143 24.72 -3.88 2.06
N LEU A 144 25.11 -4.32 3.27
CA LEU A 144 26.50 -4.61 3.61
C LEU A 144 27.03 -5.87 2.87
N ILE A 145 26.22 -6.93 2.80
CA ILE A 145 26.54 -8.13 2.02
C ILE A 145 26.73 -7.78 0.54
N ASN A 146 25.80 -7.00 -0.02
CA ASN A 146 25.87 -6.59 -1.42
C ASN A 146 27.11 -5.76 -1.73
N LEU A 147 27.56 -4.92 -0.79
CA LEU A 147 28.81 -4.18 -0.96
C LEU A 147 30.01 -5.14 -0.95
N GLY A 148 30.06 -6.10 -0.03
CA GLY A 148 31.10 -7.13 0.02
C GLY A 148 31.20 -7.87 -1.32
N SER A 149 30.09 -8.36 -1.85
CA SER A 149 30.04 -9.03 -3.15
C SER A 149 30.51 -8.15 -4.31
N ARG A 150 30.15 -6.84 -4.31
CA ARG A 150 30.66 -5.87 -5.30
C ARG A 150 32.18 -5.68 -5.23
N CYS A 151 32.77 -5.85 -4.06
CA CYS A 151 34.21 -5.81 -3.83
C CYS A 151 34.90 -7.16 -4.08
N GLY A 152 34.17 -8.17 -4.58
CA GLY A 152 34.70 -9.51 -4.84
C GLY A 152 34.90 -10.36 -3.58
N ILE A 153 34.16 -10.04 -2.50
CA ILE A 153 34.21 -10.77 -1.23
C ILE A 153 32.91 -11.58 -1.09
N GLU A 154 33.05 -12.89 -1.09
CA GLU A 154 31.92 -13.79 -0.86
C GLU A 154 31.67 -13.96 0.64
N ALA A 155 30.45 -13.68 1.08
CA ALA A 155 30.08 -13.73 2.50
C ALA A 155 30.27 -15.12 3.10
N ALA A 156 30.00 -16.18 2.33
CA ALA A 156 30.19 -17.56 2.75
C ALA A 156 31.68 -17.86 3.08
N ASP A 157 32.58 -17.37 2.27
CA ASP A 157 34.01 -17.58 2.47
C ASP A 157 34.52 -16.91 3.73
N VAL A 158 34.10 -15.67 3.97
CA VAL A 158 34.44 -14.91 5.18
C VAL A 158 33.90 -15.61 6.44
N ARG A 159 32.65 -16.05 6.40
CA ARG A 159 31.98 -16.74 7.53
C ARG A 159 32.60 -18.11 7.79
N ASN A 160 33.07 -18.83 6.77
CA ASN A 160 33.78 -20.10 6.92
C ASN A 160 35.17 -19.90 7.54
N LEU A 161 35.85 -18.79 7.18
CA LEU A 161 37.17 -18.47 7.72
C LEU A 161 37.08 -18.02 9.21
N TYR A 162 36.00 -17.34 9.55
CA TYR A 162 35.73 -16.82 10.90
C TYR A 162 34.36 -17.31 11.41
N PRO A 163 34.28 -18.57 11.86
CA PRO A 163 33.03 -19.13 12.34
C PRO A 163 32.55 -18.40 13.61
N ARG A 164 31.23 -18.11 13.68
CA ARG A 164 30.63 -17.47 14.83
C ARG A 164 30.65 -18.42 16.03
N GLU A 165 31.26 -18.00 17.15
CA GLU A 165 31.30 -18.76 18.40
C GLU A 165 30.17 -18.41 19.36
N GLY A 166 29.63 -17.18 19.24
CA GLY A 166 28.55 -16.70 20.09
C GLY A 166 27.92 -15.42 19.54
N GLU A 167 26.74 -15.11 20.03
CA GLU A 167 25.98 -13.95 19.64
C GLU A 167 25.31 -13.31 20.84
N LEU A 168 25.34 -11.97 20.88
CA LEU A 168 24.47 -11.18 21.73
C LEU A 168 23.40 -10.56 20.80
N PRO A 169 22.17 -11.14 20.75
CA PRO A 169 21.16 -10.69 19.82
C PRO A 169 20.71 -9.28 20.11
N PHE A 170 20.25 -8.57 19.09
CA PHE A 170 19.68 -7.23 19.23
C PHE A 170 18.49 -7.25 20.20
N ASP A 171 18.48 -6.31 21.13
CA ASP A 171 17.40 -6.10 22.08
C ASP A 171 16.92 -4.65 21.99
N SER A 172 15.60 -4.48 21.72
CA SER A 172 15.00 -3.16 21.52
C SER A 172 15.05 -2.27 22.76
N ASP A 173 15.09 -2.85 23.94
CA ASP A 173 15.16 -2.08 25.19
C ASP A 173 16.59 -1.58 25.46
N ARG A 174 17.58 -2.39 25.14
CA ARG A 174 19.00 -2.03 25.24
C ARG A 174 19.49 -1.18 24.07
N LYS A 175 18.80 -1.20 22.92
CA LYS A 175 19.21 -0.55 21.66
C LYS A 175 20.55 -1.04 21.10
N MET A 176 20.91 -2.26 21.37
CA MET A 176 22.11 -2.94 20.87
C MET A 176 21.89 -4.47 20.85
#